data_1382fef0bbab0ac52cb8ea650d0b4791
#
_entry.id   1382fef0bbab0ac52cb8ea650d0b4791
#
_cell.length_a   1.000
_cell.length_b   1.000
_cell.length_c   1.000
_cell.angle_alpha   90.00
_cell.angle_beta   90.00
_cell.angle_gamma   90.00
#
_symmetry.space_group_name_H-M   'P 1'
#
loop_
_entity.id
_entity.type
_entity.pdbx_description
1 polymer ?
#
loop_
_entity_poly.entity_id
_entity_poly.type
_entity_poly.pdbx_seq_one_letter_code
_entity_poly.pdbx_strand_id
1 'polypeptide(L)'
;TSDAAVALKEKDIDFEGNLGTPDMTYGWSKLTGEFLAQIAARHYGISVVCIRPFSGYGEDQDLTYPIPAIAARAAKKEDPFEVWGTGKQGRDFVHIDDVIEFIMFLLDNVSDGSAYNIGSGKLTTFLEIIELFTGFAGYKPEIKPLLDKPVGVHSRYADMTYVENKFGWKPKISVEEGMRRVYNAAVRRIL
;
A
#
# COMPACT_ATOMS: atom_id res chain seq x y z
N THR A 1 -21.61 5.53 1.89
CA THR A 1 -20.24 5.16 2.22
C THR A 1 -19.61 6.36 2.91
N SER A 2 -19.21 6.23 4.19
CA SER A 2 -18.59 7.32 4.92
C SER A 2 -17.25 7.68 4.29
N ASP A 3 -16.96 8.96 4.10
CA ASP A 3 -15.66 9.48 3.63
C ASP A 3 -14.57 9.36 4.70
N ALA A 4 -14.84 8.73 5.83
CA ALA A 4 -13.89 8.55 6.91
C ALA A 4 -12.83 7.52 6.56
N ALA A 5 -11.58 7.83 6.88
CA ALA A 5 -10.47 6.89 6.80
C ALA A 5 -10.67 5.73 7.78
N VAL A 6 -10.40 4.49 7.33
CA VAL A 6 -10.60 3.29 8.14
C VAL A 6 -9.24 2.59 8.37
N ALA A 7 -8.89 2.41 9.66
CA ALA A 7 -7.79 1.55 10.07
C ALA A 7 -8.27 0.09 10.02
N LEU A 8 -7.58 -0.76 9.27
CA LEU A 8 -7.93 -2.16 9.11
C LEU A 8 -7.03 -3.04 9.98
N LYS A 9 -7.65 -3.91 10.77
CA LYS A 9 -6.99 -4.87 11.66
C LYS A 9 -6.99 -6.27 11.05
N GLU A 10 -6.04 -7.10 11.45
CA GLU A 10 -5.99 -8.50 11.01
C GLU A 10 -7.28 -9.25 11.35
N LYS A 11 -7.83 -9.02 12.56
CA LYS A 11 -9.07 -9.64 13.06
C LYS A 11 -10.36 -9.17 12.39
N ASP A 12 -10.32 -8.16 11.53
CA ASP A 12 -11.50 -7.70 10.79
C ASP A 12 -11.92 -8.74 9.72
N ILE A 13 -11.06 -9.73 9.46
CA ILE A 13 -11.37 -10.93 8.67
C ILE A 13 -11.22 -12.15 9.59
N ASP A 14 -12.32 -12.82 9.86
CA ASP A 14 -12.38 -14.04 10.65
C ASP A 14 -13.20 -15.10 9.90
N PHE A 15 -12.55 -16.20 9.53
CA PHE A 15 -13.19 -17.29 8.76
C PHE A 15 -14.22 -18.08 9.58
N GLU A 16 -14.18 -18.00 10.91
CA GLU A 16 -15.17 -18.60 11.79
C GLU A 16 -16.30 -17.63 12.17
N GLY A 17 -16.15 -16.34 11.87
CA GLY A 17 -17.09 -15.30 12.27
C GLY A 17 -17.41 -14.31 11.14
N ASN A 18 -16.58 -13.32 10.91
CA ASN A 18 -16.81 -12.21 9.98
C ASN A 18 -15.81 -12.19 8.83
N LEU A 19 -16.28 -12.43 7.61
CA LEU A 19 -15.47 -12.32 6.39
C LEU A 19 -15.45 -10.90 5.81
N GLY A 20 -16.27 -10.00 6.33
CA GLY A 20 -16.53 -8.70 5.68
C GLY A 20 -17.31 -8.87 4.36
N THR A 21 -17.20 -7.88 3.49
CA THR A 21 -17.81 -7.93 2.15
C THR A 21 -16.70 -7.77 1.12
N PRO A 22 -16.14 -8.90 0.59
CA PRO A 22 -15.12 -8.84 -0.44
C PRO A 22 -15.66 -8.20 -1.72
N ASP A 23 -14.80 -7.46 -2.41
CA ASP A 23 -15.15 -6.94 -3.72
C ASP A 23 -15.12 -8.06 -4.76
N MET A 24 -16.19 -8.19 -5.51
CA MET A 24 -16.35 -9.07 -6.67
C MET A 24 -15.43 -10.32 -6.64
N THR A 25 -14.68 -10.58 -7.75
CA THR A 25 -13.82 -11.76 -7.88
C THR A 25 -12.45 -11.59 -7.20
N TYR A 26 -11.89 -10.38 -7.19
CA TYR A 26 -10.55 -10.13 -6.64
C TYR A 26 -10.50 -10.38 -5.12
N GLY A 27 -11.37 -9.74 -4.35
CA GLY A 27 -11.42 -9.92 -2.90
C GLY A 27 -11.68 -11.38 -2.51
N TRP A 28 -12.63 -12.04 -3.19
CA TRP A 28 -12.90 -13.47 -2.96
C TRP A 28 -11.68 -14.35 -3.28
N SER A 29 -10.94 -14.10 -4.35
CA SER A 29 -9.75 -14.88 -4.67
C SER A 29 -8.67 -14.75 -3.59
N LYS A 30 -8.49 -13.56 -3.03
CA LYS A 30 -7.54 -13.34 -1.92
C LYS A 30 -7.97 -14.04 -0.64
N LEU A 31 -9.24 -13.93 -0.24
CA LEU A 31 -9.76 -14.63 0.93
C LEU A 31 -9.69 -16.15 0.79
N THR A 32 -9.99 -16.69 -0.39
CA THR A 32 -9.85 -18.12 -0.66
C THR A 32 -8.39 -18.57 -0.50
N GLY A 33 -7.42 -17.77 -0.99
CA GLY A 33 -6.01 -18.05 -0.80
C GLY A 33 -5.60 -18.12 0.68
N GLU A 34 -6.05 -17.18 1.50
CA GLU A 34 -5.79 -17.18 2.95
C GLU A 34 -6.44 -18.40 3.65
N PHE A 35 -7.67 -18.73 3.29
CA PHE A 35 -8.35 -19.91 3.82
C PHE A 35 -7.61 -21.22 3.47
N LEU A 36 -7.19 -21.36 2.22
CA LEU A 36 -6.42 -22.51 1.78
C LEU A 36 -5.05 -22.60 2.48
N ALA A 37 -4.41 -21.47 2.75
CA ALA A 37 -3.17 -21.40 3.52
C ALA A 37 -3.35 -21.95 4.95
N GLN A 38 -4.45 -21.60 5.62
CA GLN A 38 -4.76 -22.15 6.95
C GLN A 38 -5.02 -23.67 6.89
N ILE A 39 -5.73 -24.15 5.87
CA ILE A 39 -5.92 -25.59 5.65
C ILE A 39 -4.58 -26.29 5.41
N ALA A 40 -3.72 -25.72 4.57
CA ALA A 40 -2.41 -26.25 4.25
C ALA A 40 -1.54 -26.42 5.52
N ALA A 41 -1.53 -25.40 6.38
CA ALA A 41 -0.80 -25.48 7.64
C ALA A 41 -1.40 -26.51 8.60
N ARG A 42 -2.71 -26.44 8.86
CA ARG A 42 -3.38 -27.26 9.89
C ARG A 42 -3.50 -28.73 9.53
N HIS A 43 -3.77 -29.06 8.27
CA HIS A 43 -4.08 -30.44 7.85
C HIS A 43 -2.97 -31.14 7.08
N TYR A 44 -2.06 -30.36 6.47
CA TYR A 44 -0.99 -30.95 5.65
C TYR A 44 0.41 -30.66 6.19
N GLY A 45 0.53 -29.90 7.29
CA GLY A 45 1.82 -29.57 7.91
C GLY A 45 2.73 -28.72 7.03
N ILE A 46 2.16 -27.97 6.08
CA ILE A 46 2.92 -27.06 5.23
C ILE A 46 3.17 -25.76 6.01
N SER A 47 4.43 -25.35 6.08
CA SER A 47 4.78 -24.06 6.68
C SER A 47 4.31 -22.94 5.78
N VAL A 48 3.37 -22.12 6.27
CA VAL A 48 2.73 -21.04 5.49
C VAL A 48 2.53 -19.81 6.39
N VAL A 49 2.73 -18.64 5.81
CA VAL A 49 2.31 -17.35 6.38
C VAL A 49 1.60 -16.55 5.30
N CYS A 50 0.54 -15.84 5.67
CA CYS A 50 -0.15 -14.92 4.79
C CYS A 50 0.27 -13.49 5.07
N ILE A 51 0.41 -12.68 4.04
CA ILE A 51 0.68 -11.26 4.16
C ILE A 51 -0.43 -10.45 3.49
N ARG A 52 -0.79 -9.32 4.08
CA ARG A 52 -1.75 -8.35 3.56
C ARG A 52 -1.04 -7.01 3.35
N PRO A 53 -0.24 -6.87 2.27
CA PRO A 53 0.43 -5.61 2.00
C PRO A 53 -0.60 -4.57 1.59
N PHE A 54 -0.48 -3.37 2.17
CA PHE A 54 -1.25 -2.21 1.74
C PHE A 54 -0.69 -1.67 0.42
N SER A 55 -0.58 -0.37 0.23
CA SER A 55 -0.09 0.15 -1.05
C SER A 55 1.44 0.08 -1.15
N GLY A 56 1.95 -1.11 -1.49
CA GLY A 56 3.36 -1.33 -1.75
C GLY A 56 3.84 -0.54 -2.96
N TYR A 57 5.01 0.08 -2.85
CA TYR A 57 5.65 0.83 -3.94
C TYR A 57 7.18 0.68 -3.90
N GLY A 58 7.82 0.98 -5.01
CA GLY A 58 9.29 0.94 -5.13
C GLY A 58 9.75 1.50 -6.47
N GLU A 59 11.08 1.58 -6.63
CA GLU A 59 11.75 2.22 -7.77
C GLU A 59 11.46 1.53 -9.09
N ASP A 60 11.30 0.20 -9.08
CA ASP A 60 11.13 -0.63 -10.28
C ASP A 60 9.67 -0.89 -10.67
N GLN A 61 8.72 -0.29 -9.94
CA GLN A 61 7.31 -0.42 -10.26
C GLN A 61 6.99 0.18 -11.63
N ASP A 62 6.09 -0.47 -12.38
CA ASP A 62 5.67 -0.05 -13.70
C ASP A 62 4.91 1.29 -13.68
N LEU A 63 5.05 2.08 -14.76
CA LEU A 63 4.42 3.41 -14.90
C LEU A 63 2.88 3.37 -14.98
N THR A 64 2.26 2.21 -15.13
CA THR A 64 0.80 2.05 -15.02
C THR A 64 0.29 2.21 -13.60
N TYR A 65 1.18 2.12 -12.60
CA TYR A 65 0.84 2.37 -11.20
C TYR A 65 0.95 3.86 -10.83
N PRO A 66 0.12 4.32 -9.88
CA PRO A 66 0.02 5.75 -9.56
C PRO A 66 1.35 6.38 -9.13
N ILE A 67 2.11 5.75 -8.24
CA ILE A 67 3.31 6.36 -7.64
C ILE A 67 4.38 6.65 -8.69
N PRO A 68 4.86 5.69 -9.51
CA PRO A 68 5.84 5.99 -10.54
C PRO A 68 5.29 6.91 -11.64
N ALA A 69 3.98 6.83 -11.97
CA ALA A 69 3.37 7.74 -12.93
C ALA A 69 3.41 9.20 -12.44
N ILE A 70 3.05 9.45 -11.17
CA ILE A 70 3.10 10.79 -10.57
C ILE A 70 4.54 11.30 -10.51
N ALA A 71 5.50 10.44 -10.11
CA ALA A 71 6.93 10.79 -10.08
C ALA A 71 7.46 11.21 -11.46
N ALA A 72 7.11 10.45 -12.51
CA ALA A 72 7.52 10.74 -13.88
C ALA A 72 6.94 12.07 -14.40
N ARG A 73 5.68 12.36 -14.08
CA ARG A 73 5.01 13.62 -14.43
C ARG A 73 5.64 14.80 -13.69
N ALA A 74 5.95 14.65 -12.41
CA ALA A 74 6.64 15.66 -11.62
C ALA A 74 8.07 15.92 -12.15
N ALA A 75 8.81 14.87 -12.54
CA ALA A 75 10.14 15.02 -13.15
C ALA A 75 10.10 15.80 -14.48
N LYS A 76 9.00 15.69 -15.24
CA LYS A 76 8.75 16.49 -16.45
C LYS A 76 8.22 17.89 -16.17
N LYS A 77 8.02 18.25 -14.91
CA LYS A 77 7.45 19.54 -14.48
C LYS A 77 6.09 19.85 -15.11
N GLU A 78 5.20 18.86 -15.14
CA GLU A 78 3.87 19.00 -15.70
C GLU A 78 3.07 20.10 -14.97
N ASP A 79 2.46 21.00 -15.74
CA ASP A 79 1.63 22.10 -15.24
C ASP A 79 0.55 22.44 -16.28
N PRO A 80 -0.75 22.39 -15.97
CA PRO A 80 -1.32 21.98 -14.68
C PRO A 80 -1.11 20.49 -14.37
N PHE A 81 -1.05 20.16 -13.08
CA PHE A 81 -0.92 18.78 -12.61
C PHE A 81 -2.31 18.18 -12.40
N GLU A 82 -2.75 17.35 -13.33
CA GLU A 82 -4.04 16.69 -13.24
C GLU A 82 -4.05 15.59 -12.18
N VAL A 83 -5.09 15.54 -11.34
CA VAL A 83 -5.31 14.50 -10.32
C VAL A 83 -6.71 13.93 -10.42
N TRP A 84 -6.83 12.60 -10.39
CA TRP A 84 -8.14 11.94 -10.44
C TRP A 84 -8.90 12.16 -9.14
N GLY A 85 -10.20 12.50 -9.29
CA GLY A 85 -11.04 12.93 -8.17
C GLY A 85 -10.53 14.23 -7.57
N THR A 86 -10.63 14.36 -6.26
CA THR A 86 -10.16 15.54 -5.52
C THR A 86 -8.68 15.44 -5.11
N GLY A 87 -8.06 14.26 -5.25
CA GLY A 87 -6.72 13.99 -4.73
C GLY A 87 -6.66 13.81 -3.20
N LYS A 88 -7.78 14.00 -2.47
CA LYS A 88 -7.86 13.82 -1.01
C LYS A 88 -8.02 12.35 -0.59
N GLN A 89 -8.35 11.46 -1.53
CA GLN A 89 -8.31 10.05 -1.26
C GLN A 89 -6.87 9.62 -0.90
N GLY A 90 -6.76 8.76 0.10
CA GLY A 90 -5.45 8.36 0.64
C GLY A 90 -5.24 6.85 0.62
N ARG A 91 -3.99 6.46 0.77
CA ARG A 91 -3.53 5.08 0.92
C ARG A 91 -2.48 5.02 2.02
N ASP A 92 -2.28 3.83 2.52
CA ASP A 92 -1.12 3.50 3.35
C ASP A 92 0.00 3.00 2.44
N PHE A 93 0.99 3.85 2.22
CA PHE A 93 2.13 3.53 1.36
C PHE A 93 3.26 2.91 2.17
N VAL A 94 3.73 1.73 1.76
CA VAL A 94 4.85 1.02 2.36
C VAL A 94 5.88 0.68 1.27
N HIS A 95 7.16 0.95 1.56
CA HIS A 95 8.24 0.68 0.60
C HIS A 95 8.46 -0.82 0.42
N ILE A 96 8.77 -1.26 -0.79
CA ILE A 96 8.93 -2.68 -1.11
C ILE A 96 10.04 -3.35 -0.30
N ASP A 97 11.13 -2.65 0.04
CA ASP A 97 12.20 -3.21 0.85
C ASP A 97 11.72 -3.58 2.25
N ASP A 98 10.86 -2.75 2.88
CA ASP A 98 10.24 -3.08 4.17
C ASP A 98 9.30 -4.27 4.06
N VAL A 99 8.55 -4.36 2.95
CA VAL A 99 7.67 -5.53 2.69
C VAL A 99 8.50 -6.80 2.59
N ILE A 100 9.59 -6.79 1.82
CA ILE A 100 10.48 -7.96 1.64
C ILE A 100 11.15 -8.32 2.97
N GLU A 101 11.66 -7.34 3.70
CA GLU A 101 12.28 -7.60 5.01
C GLU A 101 11.30 -8.30 5.96
N PHE A 102 10.05 -7.83 6.02
CA PHE A 102 9.05 -8.44 6.89
C PHE A 102 8.63 -9.83 6.41
N ILE A 103 8.53 -10.06 5.10
CA ILE A 103 8.29 -11.40 4.56
C ILE A 103 9.38 -12.37 5.02
N MET A 104 10.65 -12.01 4.85
CA MET A 104 11.77 -12.85 5.26
C MET A 104 11.76 -13.12 6.78
N PHE A 105 11.48 -12.10 7.58
CA PHE A 105 11.30 -12.25 9.02
C PHE A 105 10.17 -13.22 9.37
N LEU A 106 9.01 -13.10 8.71
CA LEU A 106 7.85 -13.97 8.98
C LEU A 106 8.10 -15.42 8.58
N LEU A 107 8.82 -15.69 7.50
CA LEU A 107 9.14 -17.05 7.07
C LEU A 107 9.93 -17.83 8.12
N ASP A 108 10.75 -17.14 8.92
CA ASP A 108 11.53 -17.76 10.00
C ASP A 108 10.74 -17.89 11.32
N ASN A 109 9.63 -17.13 11.47
CA ASN A 109 8.94 -16.99 12.76
C ASN A 109 7.49 -17.46 12.77
N VAL A 110 6.89 -17.74 11.61
CA VAL A 110 5.47 -18.11 11.49
C VAL A 110 5.30 -19.25 10.49
N SER A 111 4.47 -20.24 10.85
CA SER A 111 4.23 -21.43 10.02
C SER A 111 2.78 -21.93 10.03
N ASP A 112 1.88 -21.19 10.68
CA ASP A 112 0.54 -21.65 11.05
C ASP A 112 -0.60 -21.17 10.11
N GLY A 113 -0.26 -20.50 9.03
CA GLY A 113 -1.22 -19.92 8.08
C GLY A 113 -1.82 -18.58 8.54
N SER A 114 -1.34 -18.02 9.66
CA SER A 114 -1.81 -16.71 10.13
C SER A 114 -1.51 -15.59 9.12
N ALA A 115 -2.39 -14.57 9.10
CA ALA A 115 -2.25 -13.42 8.21
C ALA A 115 -1.81 -12.18 9.00
N TYR A 116 -0.93 -11.38 8.38
CA TYR A 116 -0.39 -10.15 8.97
C TYR A 116 -0.47 -8.97 8.00
N ASN A 117 -0.89 -7.83 8.53
CA ASN A 117 -0.86 -6.57 7.80
C ASN A 117 0.58 -6.09 7.60
N ILE A 118 0.84 -5.50 6.43
CA ILE A 118 2.09 -4.78 6.15
C ILE A 118 1.74 -3.40 5.60
N GLY A 119 1.97 -2.38 6.40
CA GLY A 119 1.72 -0.98 6.06
C GLY A 119 2.60 -0.05 6.89
N SER A 120 2.54 1.22 6.60
CA SER A 120 3.19 2.26 7.41
C SER A 120 2.38 2.63 8.66
N GLY A 121 1.11 2.23 8.71
CA GLY A 121 0.16 2.63 9.74
C GLY A 121 -0.32 4.09 9.58
N LYS A 122 -0.04 4.73 8.45
CA LYS A 122 -0.38 6.13 8.18
C LYS A 122 -1.11 6.27 6.85
N LEU A 123 -2.14 7.10 6.85
CA LEU A 123 -2.81 7.51 5.63
C LEU A 123 -2.02 8.66 5.00
N THR A 124 -1.68 8.54 3.71
CA THR A 124 -1.11 9.61 2.91
C THR A 124 -1.99 9.85 1.68
N THR A 125 -2.38 11.08 1.43
CA THR A 125 -3.23 11.46 0.30
C THR A 125 -2.43 11.57 -1.00
N PHE A 126 -3.10 11.47 -2.14
CA PHE A 126 -2.45 11.69 -3.43
C PHE A 126 -1.98 13.15 -3.61
N LEU A 127 -2.65 14.13 -2.98
CA LEU A 127 -2.16 15.51 -2.96
C LEU A 127 -0.83 15.63 -2.23
N GLU A 128 -0.68 15.01 -1.05
CA GLU A 128 0.59 14.99 -0.32
C GLU A 128 1.71 14.30 -1.14
N ILE A 129 1.39 13.22 -1.86
CA ILE A 129 2.35 12.55 -2.76
C ILE A 129 2.77 13.47 -3.91
N ILE A 130 1.82 14.19 -4.53
CA ILE A 130 2.12 15.15 -5.59
C ILE A 130 3.00 16.28 -5.04
N GLU A 131 2.67 16.81 -3.86
CA GLU A 131 3.45 17.85 -3.20
C GLU A 131 4.90 17.42 -2.93
N LEU A 132 5.10 16.18 -2.45
CA LEU A 132 6.44 15.62 -2.27
C LEU A 132 7.21 15.59 -3.59
N PHE A 133 6.65 15.02 -4.64
CA PHE A 133 7.36 14.88 -5.92
C PHE A 133 7.62 16.22 -6.61
N THR A 134 6.66 17.15 -6.59
CA THR A 134 6.85 18.48 -7.17
C THR A 134 7.85 19.31 -6.35
N GLY A 135 7.87 19.12 -5.03
CA GLY A 135 8.91 19.67 -4.15
C GLY A 135 10.30 19.15 -4.50
N PHE A 136 10.47 17.84 -4.76
CA PHE A 136 11.74 17.26 -5.23
C PHE A 136 12.16 17.80 -6.60
N ALA A 137 11.19 18.08 -7.48
CA ALA A 137 11.42 18.67 -8.80
C ALA A 137 11.65 20.19 -8.77
N GLY A 138 11.50 20.83 -7.61
CA GLY A 138 11.72 22.24 -7.43
C GLY A 138 10.72 23.15 -8.16
N TYR A 139 9.42 22.77 -8.19
CA TYR A 139 8.36 23.59 -8.77
C TYR A 139 7.03 23.40 -8.05
N LYS A 140 6.08 24.31 -8.29
CA LYS A 140 4.74 24.28 -7.70
C LYS A 140 3.70 24.45 -8.82
N PRO A 141 3.08 23.37 -9.30
CA PRO A 141 2.08 23.42 -10.36
C PRO A 141 0.71 23.89 -9.85
N GLU A 142 -0.15 24.30 -10.78
CA GLU A 142 -1.58 24.36 -10.54
C GLU A 142 -2.13 22.92 -10.44
N ILE A 143 -2.88 22.60 -9.37
CA ILE A 143 -3.55 21.31 -9.22
C ILE A 143 -4.91 21.34 -9.91
N LYS A 144 -5.12 20.44 -10.88
CA LYS A 144 -6.37 20.34 -11.63
C LYS A 144 -7.10 19.05 -11.31
N PRO A 145 -8.16 19.06 -10.45
CA PRO A 145 -8.96 17.88 -10.15
C PRO A 145 -9.78 17.40 -11.36
N LEU A 146 -9.77 16.09 -11.61
CA LEU A 146 -10.60 15.42 -12.61
C LEU A 146 -11.69 14.62 -11.89
N LEU A 147 -12.82 15.31 -11.59
CA LEU A 147 -13.89 14.75 -10.75
C LEU A 147 -14.70 13.62 -11.40
N ASP A 148 -14.64 13.50 -12.71
CA ASP A 148 -15.25 12.44 -13.51
C ASP A 148 -14.47 11.13 -13.51
N LYS A 149 -13.23 11.14 -13.05
CA LYS A 149 -12.36 9.97 -13.04
C LYS A 149 -12.58 9.09 -11.80
N PRO A 150 -12.47 7.75 -11.94
CA PRO A 150 -12.66 6.84 -10.83
C PRO A 150 -11.56 7.00 -9.76
N VAL A 151 -11.94 7.06 -8.49
CA VAL A 151 -11.00 7.21 -7.37
C VAL A 151 -10.76 5.90 -6.60
N GLY A 152 -11.50 4.85 -6.91
CA GLY A 152 -11.44 3.58 -6.22
C GLY A 152 -11.89 3.66 -4.77
N VAL A 153 -11.31 2.84 -3.90
CA VAL A 153 -11.60 2.83 -2.46
C VAL A 153 -11.14 4.14 -1.83
N HIS A 154 -11.98 4.77 -0.99
CA HIS A 154 -11.74 6.13 -0.52
C HIS A 154 -10.46 6.26 0.32
N SER A 155 -10.40 5.67 1.51
CA SER A 155 -9.22 5.81 2.39
C SER A 155 -9.12 4.63 3.34
N ARG A 156 -8.04 3.85 3.24
CA ARG A 156 -7.75 2.72 4.11
C ARG A 156 -6.28 2.69 4.46
N TYR A 157 -5.97 2.33 5.70
CA TYR A 157 -4.60 2.15 6.20
C TYR A 157 -4.53 0.97 7.16
N ALA A 158 -3.33 0.42 7.36
CA ALA A 158 -3.11 -0.69 8.28
C ALA A 158 -3.18 -0.22 9.73
N ASP A 159 -3.88 -0.97 10.57
CA ASP A 159 -3.60 -0.95 12.00
C ASP A 159 -2.41 -1.90 12.25
N MET A 160 -1.24 -1.33 12.53
CA MET A 160 0.00 -2.09 12.74
C MET A 160 0.20 -2.53 14.20
N THR A 161 -0.74 -2.21 15.10
CA THR A 161 -0.62 -2.49 16.55
C THR A 161 -0.37 -3.96 16.84
N TYR A 162 -1.03 -4.87 16.12
CA TYR A 162 -0.86 -6.31 16.33
C TYR A 162 0.54 -6.78 15.95
N VAL A 163 1.05 -6.37 14.80
CA VAL A 163 2.40 -6.70 14.32
C VAL A 163 3.46 -6.12 15.25
N GLU A 164 3.30 -4.84 15.63
CA GLU A 164 4.23 -4.18 16.55
C GLU A 164 4.30 -4.88 17.91
N ASN A 165 3.16 -5.20 18.50
CA ASN A 165 3.11 -5.86 19.80
C ASN A 165 3.63 -7.29 19.77
N LYS A 166 3.38 -8.03 18.69
CA LYS A 166 3.76 -9.43 18.58
C LYS A 166 5.24 -9.62 18.22
N PHE A 167 5.78 -8.78 17.35
CA PHE A 167 7.10 -8.96 16.76
C PHE A 167 8.07 -7.80 17.01
N GLY A 168 7.61 -6.66 17.54
CA GLY A 168 8.41 -5.45 17.64
C GLY A 168 8.81 -4.85 16.29
N TRP A 169 8.17 -5.31 15.19
CA TRP A 169 8.53 -4.89 13.83
C TRP A 169 7.78 -3.63 13.41
N LYS A 170 8.49 -2.75 12.73
CA LYS A 170 7.97 -1.52 12.09
C LYS A 170 8.69 -1.27 10.77
N PRO A 171 8.00 -0.66 9.78
CA PRO A 171 8.69 -0.19 8.58
C PRO A 171 9.78 0.83 8.96
N LYS A 172 10.90 0.75 8.26
CA LYS A 172 12.10 1.58 8.51
C LYS A 172 12.19 2.76 7.56
N ILE A 173 11.62 2.61 6.34
CA ILE A 173 11.69 3.60 5.28
C ILE A 173 10.49 4.52 5.38
N SER A 174 10.74 5.80 5.66
CA SER A 174 9.67 6.80 5.66
C SER A 174 9.08 6.99 4.26
N VAL A 175 7.81 7.44 4.19
CA VAL A 175 7.17 7.75 2.90
C VAL A 175 7.99 8.77 2.12
N GLU A 176 8.51 9.81 2.77
CA GLU A 176 9.34 10.82 2.10
C GLU A 176 10.62 10.22 1.52
N GLU A 177 11.33 9.39 2.28
CA GLU A 177 12.55 8.73 1.81
C GLU A 177 12.28 7.81 0.62
N GLY A 178 11.28 6.93 0.74
CA GLY A 178 10.91 6.02 -0.34
C GLY A 178 10.44 6.74 -1.60
N MET A 179 9.62 7.80 -1.45
CA MET A 179 9.20 8.63 -2.59
C MET A 179 10.38 9.34 -3.25
N ARG A 180 11.37 9.79 -2.47
CA ARG A 180 12.61 10.37 -3.03
C ARG A 180 13.40 9.36 -3.87
N ARG A 181 13.47 8.10 -3.43
CA ARG A 181 14.11 7.02 -4.20
C ARG A 181 13.38 6.81 -5.53
N VAL A 182 12.04 6.72 -5.51
CA VAL A 182 11.22 6.58 -6.73
C VAL A 182 11.40 7.79 -7.66
N TYR A 183 11.41 9.01 -7.13
CA TYR A 183 11.65 10.22 -7.93
C TYR A 183 13.00 10.18 -8.63
N ASN A 184 14.06 9.83 -7.91
CA ASN A 184 15.40 9.71 -8.48
C ASN A 184 15.47 8.64 -9.57
N ALA A 185 14.76 7.52 -9.40
CA ALA A 185 14.63 6.50 -10.43
C ALA A 185 13.87 7.00 -11.66
N ALA A 186 12.77 7.74 -11.46
CA ALA A 186 12.01 8.34 -12.55
C ALA A 186 12.84 9.35 -13.36
N VAL A 187 13.62 10.20 -12.69
CA VAL A 187 14.54 11.14 -13.36
C VAL A 187 15.55 10.41 -14.23
N ARG A 188 16.20 9.34 -13.70
CA ARG A 188 17.18 8.54 -14.47
C ARG A 188 16.59 7.82 -15.69
N ARG A 189 15.27 7.54 -15.68
CA ARG A 189 14.57 6.89 -16.81
C ARG A 189 14.15 7.88 -17.90
N ILE A 190 14.05 9.17 -17.56
CA ILE A 190 13.58 10.22 -18.45
C ILE A 190 14.75 10.95 -19.12
N LEU A 191 15.87 11.08 -18.42
CA LEU A 191 17.14 11.65 -18.90
C LEU A 191 18.03 10.60 -19.56
#